data_0de9a3afee9a5b8d70212e0383931117
#
_entry.id   0de9a3afee9a5b8d70212e0383931117
#
_cell.length_a   1.000
_cell.length_b   1.000
_cell.length_c   1.000
_cell.angle_alpha   90.00
_cell.angle_beta   90.00
_cell.angle_gamma   90.00
#
_symmetry.space_group_name_H-M   'P 1'
#
loop_
_entity.id
_entity.type
_entity.pdbx_description
1 polymer ?
#
loop_
_entity_poly.entity_id
_entity_poly.type
_entity_poly.pdbx_seq_one_letter_code
_entity_poly.pdbx_strand_id
1 'polypeptide(L)'
;MTSMETYQRADPLLGTALEGRYRVDAVIATGGMSTVYRGLDTRLDRPVALKVMDSRYSGDVQFLTRFQREAKAVARLKGDGLVAVYDQGGGAPGDEPPFLVMELVDGGTLRELLRERGPMPPHAVAAVLTPICKGLAVAHAAGLVHRDVKPENVLISDDGEVKIADFGLVRAVAEAGITSTSVILGTAAYLSPEQVGSGDSDPRSDVYAVGILAYELLTGRTPFTGDTALSVAYQRMDNDVPPPSSAIAGVPAQFDALIRRATDRDPAGRFADAAELGDALAEVIDELGLPAFRVPAPKQSAQHRAATAFHSGVLQDGSTDRHPNVGTADVRPPDPRRDTRVFTPDELPLPLEPLPDETEYQPATGQFAGIDLEHFHWARQRSKRVLAGWVVIVLILAGLLAMGAWTLGNNLPNLV
;
A
#
# COMPACT_ATOMS: atom_id res chain seq x y z
N MET A 1 -37.43 -21.13 3.27
CA MET A 1 -36.47 -20.00 3.21
C MET A 1 -35.13 -20.61 2.85
N THR A 2 -34.78 -20.58 1.59
CA THR A 2 -33.60 -21.25 1.03
C THR A 2 -32.45 -20.26 1.13
N SER A 3 -31.42 -20.60 1.91
CA SER A 3 -30.19 -19.84 2.01
C SER A 3 -29.51 -19.82 0.63
N MET A 4 -29.43 -18.65 0.02
CA MET A 4 -28.55 -18.41 -1.12
C MET A 4 -27.10 -18.37 -0.57
N GLU A 5 -26.44 -19.51 -0.53
CA GLU A 5 -24.98 -19.58 -0.45
C GLU A 5 -24.42 -18.97 -1.73
N THR A 6 -23.86 -17.78 -1.59
CA THR A 6 -23.07 -17.16 -2.65
C THR A 6 -21.82 -18.03 -2.83
N TYR A 7 -21.82 -18.91 -3.81
CA TYR A 7 -20.63 -19.61 -4.26
C TYR A 7 -19.62 -18.57 -4.72
N GLN A 8 -18.72 -18.18 -3.84
CA GLN A 8 -17.51 -17.47 -4.20
C GLN A 8 -16.71 -18.43 -5.07
N ARG A 9 -16.69 -18.18 -6.38
CA ARG A 9 -15.91 -18.97 -7.32
C ARG A 9 -14.45 -18.89 -6.88
N ALA A 10 -13.87 -20.04 -6.53
CA ALA A 10 -12.46 -20.10 -6.16
C ALA A 10 -11.63 -19.49 -7.30
N ASP A 11 -10.65 -18.65 -6.95
CA ASP A 11 -9.75 -18.05 -7.94
C ASP A 11 -9.02 -19.16 -8.70
N PRO A 12 -9.10 -19.22 -10.03
CA PRO A 12 -8.59 -20.35 -10.82
C PRO A 12 -7.06 -20.47 -10.79
N LEU A 13 -6.34 -19.43 -10.38
CA LEU A 13 -4.88 -19.45 -10.31
C LEU A 13 -4.35 -20.03 -9.00
N LEU A 14 -5.17 -20.08 -7.93
CA LEU A 14 -4.72 -20.61 -6.65
C LEU A 14 -4.31 -22.10 -6.77
N GLY A 15 -3.12 -22.43 -6.25
CA GLY A 15 -2.53 -23.76 -6.31
C GLY A 15 -1.87 -24.09 -7.66
N THR A 16 -1.96 -23.24 -8.67
CA THR A 16 -1.26 -23.42 -9.95
C THR A 16 0.18 -22.88 -9.89
N ALA A 17 0.96 -23.14 -10.94
CA ALA A 17 2.32 -22.61 -11.08
C ALA A 17 2.46 -21.88 -12.41
N LEU A 18 2.71 -20.56 -12.37
CA LEU A 18 2.99 -19.77 -13.55
C LEU A 18 4.35 -20.15 -14.13
N GLU A 19 4.39 -20.40 -15.45
CA GLU A 19 5.56 -20.90 -16.19
C GLU A 19 6.21 -22.14 -15.53
N GLY A 20 5.42 -22.94 -14.79
CA GLY A 20 5.90 -24.12 -14.06
C GLY A 20 6.91 -23.81 -12.94
N ARG A 21 7.08 -22.54 -12.58
CA ARG A 21 8.08 -22.07 -11.61
C ARG A 21 7.49 -21.31 -10.42
N TYR A 22 6.55 -20.41 -10.67
CA TYR A 22 6.03 -19.51 -9.63
C TYR A 22 4.70 -20.03 -9.11
N ARG A 23 4.71 -20.76 -8.01
CA ARG A 23 3.49 -21.28 -7.39
C ARG A 23 2.66 -20.15 -6.82
N VAL A 24 1.36 -20.18 -7.07
CA VAL A 24 0.39 -19.20 -6.57
C VAL A 24 -0.25 -19.72 -5.30
N ASP A 25 0.02 -19.09 -4.15
CA ASP A 25 -0.37 -19.62 -2.84
C ASP A 25 -1.65 -18.96 -2.28
N ALA A 26 -1.75 -17.63 -2.32
CA ALA A 26 -2.91 -16.91 -1.77
C ALA A 26 -3.10 -15.54 -2.44
N VAL A 27 -4.34 -15.04 -2.48
CA VAL A 27 -4.63 -13.67 -2.94
C VAL A 27 -4.26 -12.67 -1.86
N ILE A 28 -3.44 -11.66 -2.21
CA ILE A 28 -3.15 -10.50 -1.35
C ILE A 28 -4.14 -9.38 -1.64
N ALA A 29 -4.26 -8.99 -2.92
CA ALA A 29 -5.11 -7.88 -3.32
C ALA A 29 -5.66 -8.07 -4.73
N THR A 30 -6.90 -7.65 -4.96
CA THR A 30 -7.53 -7.62 -6.28
C THR A 30 -7.83 -6.18 -6.67
N GLY A 31 -7.28 -5.76 -7.81
CA GLY A 31 -7.52 -4.45 -8.42
C GLY A 31 -8.30 -4.54 -9.72
N GLY A 32 -8.61 -3.42 -10.33
CA GLY A 32 -9.35 -3.37 -11.60
C GLY A 32 -8.57 -3.89 -12.82
N MET A 33 -7.25 -4.05 -12.72
CA MET A 33 -6.37 -4.39 -13.84
C MET A 33 -5.45 -5.58 -13.54
N SER A 34 -5.30 -5.94 -12.29
CA SER A 34 -4.41 -7.01 -11.84
C SER A 34 -4.83 -7.55 -10.49
N THR A 35 -4.43 -8.78 -10.22
CA THR A 35 -4.50 -9.37 -8.88
C THR A 35 -3.07 -9.65 -8.40
N VAL A 36 -2.81 -9.33 -7.15
CA VAL A 36 -1.53 -9.60 -6.50
C VAL A 36 -1.69 -10.81 -5.59
N TYR A 37 -0.81 -11.78 -5.78
CA TYR A 37 -0.80 -13.02 -5.02
C TYR A 37 0.48 -13.14 -4.19
N ARG A 38 0.39 -13.79 -3.07
CA ARG A 38 1.53 -14.44 -2.42
C ARG A 38 1.86 -15.70 -3.21
N GLY A 39 3.14 -15.94 -3.48
CA GLY A 39 3.59 -17.14 -4.17
C GLY A 39 4.98 -17.56 -3.74
N LEU A 40 5.46 -18.64 -4.35
CA LEU A 40 6.78 -19.21 -4.12
C LEU A 40 7.52 -19.38 -5.46
N ASP A 41 8.73 -18.83 -5.55
CA ASP A 41 9.69 -19.22 -6.59
C ASP A 41 10.25 -20.62 -6.24
N THR A 42 9.70 -21.65 -6.84
CA THR A 42 10.03 -23.06 -6.53
C THR A 42 11.46 -23.43 -6.88
N ARG A 43 12.13 -22.67 -7.75
CA ARG A 43 13.52 -22.90 -8.13
C ARG A 43 14.51 -22.33 -7.11
N LEU A 44 14.18 -21.19 -6.50
CA LEU A 44 15.03 -20.52 -5.52
C LEU A 44 14.54 -20.68 -4.08
N ASP A 45 13.43 -21.39 -3.88
CA ASP A 45 12.76 -21.64 -2.59
C ASP A 45 12.57 -20.35 -1.77
N ARG A 46 12.06 -19.30 -2.44
CA ARG A 46 11.82 -18.01 -1.78
C ARG A 46 10.40 -17.51 -2.02
N PRO A 47 9.78 -16.88 -1.00
CA PRO A 47 8.49 -16.24 -1.16
C PRO A 47 8.61 -15.02 -2.12
N VAL A 48 7.56 -14.81 -2.92
CA VAL A 48 7.47 -13.73 -3.90
C VAL A 48 6.06 -13.15 -3.92
N ALA A 49 5.94 -11.90 -4.37
CA ALA A 49 4.67 -11.31 -4.78
C ALA A 49 4.50 -11.49 -6.30
N LEU A 50 3.37 -12.03 -6.71
CA LEU A 50 3.02 -12.26 -8.11
C LEU A 50 1.92 -11.28 -8.51
N LYS A 51 2.22 -10.28 -9.31
CA LYS A 51 1.24 -9.35 -9.86
C LYS A 51 0.81 -9.85 -11.23
N VAL A 52 -0.36 -10.47 -11.29
CA VAL A 52 -0.93 -11.06 -12.51
C VAL A 52 -1.92 -10.08 -13.12
N MET A 53 -1.70 -9.72 -14.39
CA MET A 53 -2.57 -8.81 -15.11
C MET A 53 -3.86 -9.52 -15.52
N ASP A 54 -4.93 -8.74 -15.69
CA ASP A 54 -6.20 -9.29 -16.18
C ASP A 54 -6.01 -9.93 -17.56
N SER A 55 -6.65 -11.06 -17.80
CA SER A 55 -6.58 -11.81 -19.05
C SER A 55 -7.01 -11.01 -20.29
N ARG A 56 -7.76 -9.92 -20.12
CA ARG A 56 -8.11 -8.98 -21.20
C ARG A 56 -6.90 -8.37 -21.89
N TYR A 57 -5.75 -8.33 -21.23
CA TYR A 57 -4.48 -7.83 -21.79
C TYR A 57 -3.65 -8.91 -22.48
N SER A 58 -4.06 -10.18 -22.38
CA SER A 58 -3.39 -11.28 -23.09
C SER A 58 -3.63 -11.15 -24.59
N GLY A 59 -2.53 -11.17 -25.36
CA GLY A 59 -2.59 -11.01 -26.82
C GLY A 59 -2.61 -9.56 -27.34
N ASP A 60 -2.72 -8.54 -26.48
CA ASP A 60 -2.50 -7.16 -26.89
C ASP A 60 -1.00 -6.87 -27.03
N VAL A 61 -0.51 -6.93 -28.26
CA VAL A 61 0.92 -6.77 -28.59
C VAL A 61 1.47 -5.42 -28.14
N GLN A 62 0.67 -4.35 -28.21
CA GLN A 62 1.11 -3.02 -27.82
C GLN A 62 1.26 -2.93 -26.30
N PHE A 63 0.26 -3.42 -25.55
CA PHE A 63 0.32 -3.52 -24.12
C PHE A 63 1.53 -4.36 -23.67
N LEU A 64 1.68 -5.57 -24.18
CA LEU A 64 2.75 -6.50 -23.83
C LEU A 64 4.15 -5.91 -24.08
N THR A 65 4.34 -5.25 -25.21
CA THR A 65 5.63 -4.62 -25.55
C THR A 65 5.99 -3.52 -24.54
N ARG A 66 5.02 -2.70 -24.14
CA ARG A 66 5.22 -1.64 -23.13
C ARG A 66 5.45 -2.23 -21.75
N PHE A 67 4.60 -3.16 -21.33
CA PHE A 67 4.70 -3.85 -20.04
C PHE A 67 6.09 -4.48 -19.88
N GLN A 68 6.58 -5.23 -20.87
CA GLN A 68 7.90 -5.85 -20.83
C GLN A 68 9.04 -4.84 -20.80
N ARG A 69 8.91 -3.72 -21.53
CA ARG A 69 9.91 -2.65 -21.52
C ARG A 69 9.97 -1.96 -20.16
N GLU A 70 8.83 -1.63 -19.57
CA GLU A 70 8.74 -0.99 -18.26
C GLU A 70 9.23 -1.93 -17.15
N ALA A 71 8.81 -3.19 -17.17
CA ALA A 71 9.30 -4.19 -16.23
C ALA A 71 10.84 -4.33 -16.25
N LYS A 72 11.43 -4.40 -17.45
CA LYS A 72 12.90 -4.45 -17.61
C LYS A 72 13.60 -3.18 -17.11
N ALA A 73 12.98 -2.02 -17.26
CA ALA A 73 13.54 -0.77 -16.75
C ALA A 73 13.51 -0.73 -15.23
N VAL A 74 12.38 -1.09 -14.60
CA VAL A 74 12.23 -1.14 -13.15
C VAL A 74 13.14 -2.21 -12.53
N ALA A 75 13.28 -3.39 -13.15
CA ALA A 75 14.15 -4.47 -12.65
C ALA A 75 15.65 -4.08 -12.56
N ARG A 76 16.05 -3.01 -13.24
CA ARG A 76 17.43 -2.48 -13.16
C ARG A 76 17.65 -1.52 -11.99
N LEU A 77 16.56 -1.00 -11.40
CA LEU A 77 16.65 -0.12 -10.25
C LEU A 77 17.12 -0.91 -9.03
N LYS A 78 18.06 -0.33 -8.29
CA LYS A 78 18.56 -0.88 -7.03
C LYS A 78 18.66 0.24 -6.02
N GLY A 79 18.03 0.10 -4.90
CA GLY A 79 18.10 1.09 -3.83
C GLY A 79 17.12 0.79 -2.72
N ASP A 80 17.43 1.31 -1.55
CA ASP A 80 16.51 1.32 -0.42
C ASP A 80 15.25 2.12 -0.80
N GLY A 81 14.11 1.74 -0.24
CA GLY A 81 12.85 2.39 -0.53
C GLY A 81 12.16 1.92 -1.82
N LEU A 82 12.70 0.93 -2.55
CA LEU A 82 12.10 0.34 -3.74
C LEU A 82 11.72 -1.12 -3.51
N VAL A 83 10.56 -1.53 -4.01
CA VAL A 83 10.21 -2.96 -4.14
C VAL A 83 10.94 -3.51 -5.37
N ALA A 84 11.74 -4.57 -5.19
CA ALA A 84 12.52 -5.17 -6.27
C ALA A 84 11.61 -5.95 -7.22
N VAL A 85 11.85 -5.80 -8.54
CA VAL A 85 11.27 -6.67 -9.58
C VAL A 85 12.30 -7.75 -9.92
N TYR A 86 11.90 -9.00 -9.82
CA TYR A 86 12.77 -10.15 -10.02
C TYR A 86 12.65 -10.78 -11.40
N ASP A 87 11.41 -10.87 -11.91
CA ASP A 87 11.13 -11.53 -13.19
C ASP A 87 9.80 -11.04 -13.78
N GLN A 88 9.54 -11.43 -15.02
CA GLN A 88 8.28 -11.22 -15.70
C GLN A 88 8.00 -12.40 -16.65
N GLY A 89 6.73 -12.70 -16.89
CA GLY A 89 6.37 -13.78 -17.80
C GLY A 89 4.95 -13.65 -18.36
N GLY A 90 4.53 -14.66 -19.10
CA GLY A 90 3.20 -14.78 -19.68
C GLY A 90 2.90 -13.80 -20.82
N GLY A 91 1.65 -13.82 -21.26
CA GLY A 91 1.06 -12.84 -22.17
C GLY A 91 1.09 -13.20 -23.66
N ALA A 92 1.72 -14.29 -24.09
CA ALA A 92 1.59 -14.74 -25.47
C ALA A 92 0.15 -15.26 -25.73
N PRO A 93 -0.36 -15.18 -26.98
CA PRO A 93 -1.68 -15.69 -27.31
C PRO A 93 -1.81 -17.18 -26.97
N GLY A 94 -2.75 -17.53 -26.07
CA GLY A 94 -2.96 -18.89 -25.58
C GLY A 94 -2.12 -19.29 -24.38
N ASP A 95 -1.20 -18.43 -23.92
CA ASP A 95 -0.43 -18.59 -22.70
C ASP A 95 -1.13 -18.01 -21.48
N GLU A 96 -0.43 -18.12 -20.33
CA GLU A 96 -0.81 -17.49 -19.08
C GLU A 96 -0.91 -15.95 -19.22
N PRO A 97 -1.74 -15.27 -18.40
CA PRO A 97 -1.81 -13.82 -18.41
C PRO A 97 -0.43 -13.20 -18.09
N PRO A 98 -0.15 -11.97 -18.54
CA PRO A 98 1.10 -11.28 -18.22
C PRO A 98 1.25 -11.13 -16.71
N PHE A 99 2.44 -11.39 -16.18
CA PHE A 99 2.69 -11.26 -14.75
C PHE A 99 4.08 -10.68 -14.43
N LEU A 100 4.20 -10.11 -13.25
CA LEU A 100 5.48 -9.70 -12.65
C LEU A 100 5.72 -10.51 -11.39
N VAL A 101 6.99 -10.85 -11.18
CA VAL A 101 7.50 -11.44 -9.94
C VAL A 101 8.29 -10.38 -9.19
N MET A 102 7.86 -10.08 -7.98
CA MET A 102 8.40 -9.00 -7.17
C MET A 102 8.80 -9.50 -5.78
N GLU A 103 9.56 -8.67 -5.09
CA GLU A 103 9.81 -8.80 -3.67
C GLU A 103 8.48 -8.88 -2.91
N LEU A 104 8.34 -9.89 -2.07
CA LEU A 104 7.24 -9.97 -1.12
C LEU A 104 7.64 -9.16 0.12
N VAL A 105 6.92 -8.10 0.39
CA VAL A 105 7.07 -7.29 1.60
C VAL A 105 6.09 -7.82 2.63
N ASP A 106 6.60 -8.57 3.64
CA ASP A 106 5.75 -9.03 4.74
C ASP A 106 5.39 -7.83 5.63
N GLY A 107 4.10 -7.51 5.71
CA GLY A 107 3.58 -6.33 6.39
C GLY A 107 2.28 -5.83 5.75
N GLY A 108 2.23 -4.60 5.27
CA GLY A 108 1.04 -4.07 4.60
C GLY A 108 1.25 -2.70 3.95
N THR A 109 0.17 -2.09 3.49
CA THR A 109 0.18 -0.81 2.80
C THR A 109 0.09 0.38 3.77
N LEU A 110 0.64 1.51 3.38
CA LEU A 110 0.48 2.77 4.10
C LEU A 110 -1.00 3.21 4.18
N ARG A 111 -1.83 2.84 3.19
CA ARG A 111 -3.28 3.04 3.21
C ARG A 111 -3.94 2.29 4.36
N GLU A 112 -3.56 1.04 4.58
CA GLU A 112 -4.06 0.24 5.69
C GLU A 112 -3.64 0.83 7.04
N LEU A 113 -2.39 1.28 7.15
CA LEU A 113 -1.89 1.94 8.36
C LEU A 113 -2.64 3.24 8.66
N LEU A 114 -2.90 4.09 7.64
CA LEU A 114 -3.70 5.32 7.79
C LEU A 114 -5.13 5.02 8.24
N ARG A 115 -5.75 3.97 7.69
CA ARG A 115 -7.09 3.55 8.13
C ARG A 115 -7.11 3.02 9.57
N GLU A 116 -6.06 2.31 9.97
CA GLU A 116 -5.95 1.74 11.31
C GLU A 116 -5.66 2.83 12.37
N ARG A 117 -4.76 3.77 12.06
CA ARG A 117 -4.23 4.70 13.07
C ARG A 117 -4.65 6.15 12.89
N GLY A 118 -5.10 6.54 11.71
CA GLY A 118 -5.42 7.93 11.38
C GLY A 118 -4.17 8.75 11.02
N PRO A 119 -4.24 10.10 11.15
CA PRO A 119 -3.15 11.00 10.80
C PRO A 119 -1.90 10.74 11.64
N MET A 120 -0.75 11.09 11.07
CA MET A 120 0.57 10.83 11.64
C MET A 120 1.23 12.11 12.14
N PRO A 121 2.00 12.07 13.25
CA PRO A 121 2.80 13.20 13.67
C PRO A 121 3.96 13.48 12.71
N PRO A 122 4.53 14.70 12.69
CA PRO A 122 5.58 15.11 11.75
C PRO A 122 6.77 14.17 11.63
N HIS A 123 7.27 13.64 12.75
CA HIS A 123 8.38 12.70 12.75
C HIS A 123 8.05 11.36 12.07
N ALA A 124 6.82 10.87 12.23
CA ALA A 124 6.37 9.65 11.56
C ALA A 124 6.17 9.90 10.06
N VAL A 125 5.66 11.09 9.68
CA VAL A 125 5.57 11.50 8.27
C VAL A 125 6.97 11.57 7.64
N ALA A 126 7.94 12.18 8.32
CA ALA A 126 9.33 12.25 7.85
C ALA A 126 9.93 10.83 7.67
N ALA A 127 9.68 9.91 8.61
CA ALA A 127 10.14 8.53 8.52
C ALA A 127 9.54 7.75 7.34
N VAL A 128 8.31 8.08 6.93
CA VAL A 128 7.67 7.51 5.74
C VAL A 128 8.22 8.14 4.46
N LEU A 129 8.33 9.48 4.41
CA LEU A 129 8.69 10.20 3.18
C LEU A 129 10.16 10.02 2.80
N THR A 130 11.07 9.93 3.76
CA THR A 130 12.51 9.81 3.50
C THR A 130 12.85 8.62 2.59
N PRO A 131 12.44 7.36 2.89
CA PRO A 131 12.71 6.23 1.99
C PRO A 131 11.95 6.33 0.66
N ILE A 132 10.76 6.92 0.62
CA ILE A 132 10.02 7.17 -0.63
C ILE A 132 10.82 8.12 -1.53
N CYS A 133 11.31 9.26 -1.00
CA CYS A 133 12.12 10.20 -1.76
C CYS A 133 13.41 9.56 -2.27
N LYS A 134 14.08 8.73 -1.45
CA LYS A 134 15.29 7.98 -1.87
C LYS A 134 14.98 7.02 -3.02
N GLY A 135 13.90 6.23 -2.92
CA GLY A 135 13.50 5.30 -3.97
C GLY A 135 13.14 6.02 -5.28
N LEU A 136 12.34 7.07 -5.20
CA LEU A 136 11.97 7.89 -6.36
C LEU A 136 13.18 8.59 -6.98
N ALA A 137 14.14 9.08 -6.18
CA ALA A 137 15.37 9.70 -6.68
C ALA A 137 16.19 8.73 -7.54
N VAL A 138 16.30 7.46 -7.13
CA VAL A 138 16.96 6.40 -7.92
C VAL A 138 16.25 6.19 -9.26
N ALA A 139 14.91 6.18 -9.26
CA ALA A 139 14.13 6.04 -10.49
C ALA A 139 14.27 7.27 -11.41
N HIS A 140 14.19 8.48 -10.86
CA HIS A 140 14.34 9.73 -11.60
C HIS A 140 15.73 9.85 -12.26
N ALA A 141 16.78 9.48 -11.52
CA ALA A 141 18.15 9.43 -12.07
C ALA A 141 18.30 8.43 -13.24
N ALA A 142 17.46 7.37 -13.26
CA ALA A 142 17.40 6.41 -14.37
C ALA A 142 16.42 6.83 -15.49
N GLY A 143 15.83 8.03 -15.42
CA GLY A 143 14.85 8.54 -16.39
C GLY A 143 13.47 7.90 -16.28
N LEU A 144 13.15 7.30 -15.13
CA LEU A 144 11.84 6.70 -14.86
C LEU A 144 11.02 7.59 -13.93
N VAL A 145 9.75 7.76 -14.24
CA VAL A 145 8.76 8.46 -13.44
C VAL A 145 7.71 7.47 -12.95
N HIS A 146 7.37 7.54 -11.66
CA HIS A 146 6.46 6.57 -11.04
C HIS A 146 5.00 6.76 -11.50
N ARG A 147 4.51 8.01 -11.52
CA ARG A 147 3.18 8.46 -12.01
C ARG A 147 1.97 8.04 -11.18
N ASP A 148 2.13 7.18 -10.20
CA ASP A 148 1.02 6.67 -9.36
C ASP A 148 1.46 6.58 -7.87
N VAL A 149 2.12 7.64 -7.37
CA VAL A 149 2.51 7.73 -5.95
C VAL A 149 1.25 7.94 -5.11
N LYS A 150 0.96 6.97 -4.24
CA LYS A 150 -0.21 6.98 -3.33
C LYS A 150 0.00 5.98 -2.19
N PRO A 151 -0.75 6.08 -1.08
CA PRO A 151 -0.58 5.19 0.07
C PRO A 151 -0.77 3.70 -0.21
N GLU A 152 -1.55 3.34 -1.23
CA GLU A 152 -1.75 1.95 -1.67
C GLU A 152 -0.47 1.33 -2.26
N ASN A 153 0.39 2.16 -2.87
CA ASN A 153 1.63 1.74 -3.50
C ASN A 153 2.86 1.90 -2.59
N VAL A 154 2.67 2.33 -1.35
CA VAL A 154 3.71 2.38 -0.32
C VAL A 154 3.50 1.21 0.64
N LEU A 155 4.49 0.33 0.73
CA LEU A 155 4.48 -0.86 1.58
C LEU A 155 5.35 -0.63 2.82
N ILE A 156 4.92 -1.19 3.93
CA ILE A 156 5.62 -1.12 5.22
C ILE A 156 5.82 -2.55 5.69
N SER A 157 7.07 -2.98 5.82
CA SER A 157 7.39 -4.31 6.33
C SER A 157 7.16 -4.43 7.84
N ASP A 158 7.07 -5.66 8.34
CA ASP A 158 6.98 -5.94 9.79
C ASP A 158 8.23 -5.41 10.54
N ASP A 159 9.35 -5.29 9.82
CA ASP A 159 10.57 -4.68 10.33
C ASP A 159 10.59 -3.16 10.26
N GLY A 160 9.53 -2.53 9.75
CA GLY A 160 9.37 -1.09 9.65
C GLY A 160 10.10 -0.45 8.47
N GLU A 161 10.57 -1.24 7.50
CA GLU A 161 11.08 -0.72 6.24
C GLU A 161 9.92 -0.19 5.38
N VAL A 162 10.11 0.99 4.80
CA VAL A 162 9.14 1.60 3.89
C VAL A 162 9.65 1.51 2.46
N LYS A 163 8.84 0.96 1.56
CA LYS A 163 9.18 0.77 0.14
C LYS A 163 8.05 1.21 -0.76
N ILE A 164 8.39 1.79 -1.91
CA ILE A 164 7.42 2.12 -2.95
C ILE A 164 7.38 1.03 -4.02
N ALA A 165 6.19 0.63 -4.42
CA ALA A 165 5.89 -0.41 -5.40
C ALA A 165 5.18 0.15 -6.63
N ASP A 166 5.06 -0.64 -7.67
CA ASP A 166 4.19 -0.38 -8.84
C ASP A 166 4.59 0.79 -9.74
N PHE A 167 5.87 0.90 -10.08
CA PHE A 167 6.38 1.88 -11.05
C PHE A 167 5.76 1.70 -12.44
N GLY A 168 5.22 2.79 -12.99
CA GLY A 168 4.99 2.97 -14.43
C GLY A 168 3.92 2.12 -15.13
N LEU A 169 3.49 1.00 -14.55
CA LEU A 169 2.58 0.04 -15.18
C LEU A 169 1.21 0.63 -15.55
N VAL A 170 0.79 1.71 -14.91
CA VAL A 170 -0.49 2.39 -15.16
C VAL A 170 -0.52 3.03 -16.55
N ARG A 171 0.61 3.48 -17.09
CA ARG A 171 0.67 4.09 -18.44
C ARG A 171 0.41 3.08 -19.55
N ALA A 172 0.94 1.87 -19.45
CA ALA A 172 0.70 0.83 -20.42
C ALA A 172 -0.80 0.56 -20.60
N VAL A 173 -1.56 0.67 -19.52
CA VAL A 173 -3.01 0.45 -19.48
C VAL A 173 -3.80 1.68 -19.92
N ALA A 174 -3.42 2.88 -19.49
CA ALA A 174 -4.12 4.11 -19.88
C ALA A 174 -4.03 4.42 -21.37
N GLU A 175 -2.86 4.19 -21.98
CA GLU A 175 -2.63 4.38 -23.40
C GLU A 175 -3.28 3.28 -24.26
N ALA A 176 -3.62 2.11 -23.68
CA ALA A 176 -4.43 1.08 -24.35
C ALA A 176 -5.93 1.44 -24.46
N GLY A 177 -6.34 2.63 -23.99
CA GLY A 177 -7.73 3.11 -24.10
C GLY A 177 -8.71 2.46 -23.14
N ILE A 178 -8.22 1.71 -22.15
CA ILE A 178 -9.07 0.96 -21.20
C ILE A 178 -9.14 1.72 -19.88
N THR A 179 -10.06 2.70 -19.83
CA THR A 179 -10.37 3.46 -18.61
C THR A 179 -11.55 2.84 -17.88
N SER A 180 -11.29 1.99 -16.90
CA SER A 180 -12.36 1.58 -15.98
C SER A 180 -12.57 2.66 -14.92
N THR A 181 -13.79 3.13 -14.77
CA THR A 181 -14.22 4.27 -13.93
C THR A 181 -13.81 4.11 -12.45
N SER A 182 -13.67 2.88 -11.95
CA SER A 182 -13.33 2.60 -10.55
C SER A 182 -11.83 2.81 -10.22
N VAL A 183 -10.93 2.60 -11.19
CA VAL A 183 -9.48 2.84 -11.02
C VAL A 183 -9.18 4.34 -11.01
N ILE A 184 -9.93 5.11 -11.78
CA ILE A 184 -9.80 6.58 -11.86
C ILE A 184 -10.14 7.23 -10.51
N LEU A 185 -11.09 6.66 -9.73
CA LEU A 185 -11.61 7.31 -8.52
C LEU A 185 -10.56 7.44 -7.39
N GLY A 186 -9.76 6.40 -7.13
CA GLY A 186 -8.76 6.40 -6.06
C GLY A 186 -7.47 7.14 -6.44
N THR A 187 -7.02 6.97 -7.67
CA THR A 187 -5.78 7.58 -8.20
C THR A 187 -5.94 9.09 -8.44
N ALA A 188 -7.14 9.55 -8.80
CA ALA A 188 -7.40 10.96 -9.11
C ALA A 188 -7.00 11.92 -7.98
N ALA A 189 -6.99 11.49 -6.72
CA ALA A 189 -6.64 12.34 -5.59
C ALA A 189 -5.16 12.80 -5.56
N TYR A 190 -4.25 12.07 -6.23
CA TYR A 190 -2.79 12.32 -6.19
C TYR A 190 -2.22 12.83 -7.51
N LEU A 191 -2.99 12.80 -8.60
CA LEU A 191 -2.55 13.29 -9.92
C LEU A 191 -2.11 14.75 -9.83
N SER A 192 -1.05 15.11 -10.53
CA SER A 192 -0.63 16.50 -10.68
C SER A 192 -1.50 17.25 -11.69
N PRO A 193 -1.52 18.60 -11.67
CA PRO A 193 -2.28 19.40 -12.62
C PRO A 193 -1.98 19.06 -14.09
N GLU A 194 -0.70 18.89 -14.45
CA GLU A 194 -0.29 18.53 -15.81
C GLU A 194 -0.75 17.12 -16.22
N GLN A 195 -0.78 16.16 -15.30
CA GLN A 195 -1.33 14.83 -15.59
C GLN A 195 -2.83 14.87 -15.89
N VAL A 196 -3.57 15.78 -15.23
CA VAL A 196 -5.00 15.98 -15.48
C VAL A 196 -5.24 16.74 -16.78
N GLY A 197 -4.44 17.77 -17.06
CA GLY A 197 -4.63 18.69 -18.19
C GLY A 197 -4.13 18.13 -19.52
N SER A 198 -2.84 17.78 -19.61
CA SER A 198 -2.19 17.33 -20.85
C SER A 198 -1.90 15.82 -20.89
N GLY A 199 -1.94 15.14 -19.75
CA GLY A 199 -1.50 13.74 -19.63
C GLY A 199 0.03 13.60 -19.55
N ASP A 200 0.78 14.72 -19.57
CA ASP A 200 2.24 14.72 -19.44
C ASP A 200 2.64 14.40 -18.00
N SER A 201 3.82 13.80 -17.85
CA SER A 201 4.40 13.58 -16.53
C SER A 201 5.91 13.51 -16.61
N ASP A 202 6.55 14.23 -15.72
CA ASP A 202 7.98 14.22 -15.47
C ASP A 202 8.25 13.97 -13.96
N PRO A 203 9.50 13.96 -13.49
CA PRO A 203 9.82 13.78 -12.06
C PRO A 203 9.06 14.71 -11.11
N ARG A 204 8.68 15.91 -11.56
CA ARG A 204 7.93 16.89 -10.77
C ARG A 204 6.46 16.50 -10.55
N SER A 205 5.94 15.59 -11.37
CA SER A 205 4.60 15.02 -11.14
C SER A 205 4.61 14.07 -9.92
N ASP A 206 5.69 13.28 -9.75
CA ASP A 206 5.87 12.44 -8.55
C ASP A 206 6.10 13.32 -7.31
N VAL A 207 6.86 14.41 -7.43
CA VAL A 207 7.05 15.41 -6.34
C VAL A 207 5.70 15.96 -5.88
N TYR A 208 4.81 16.32 -6.81
CA TYR A 208 3.46 16.79 -6.48
C TYR A 208 2.68 15.70 -5.71
N ALA A 209 2.70 14.47 -6.20
CA ALA A 209 2.00 13.36 -5.56
C ALA A 209 2.54 13.06 -4.14
N VAL A 210 3.87 13.15 -3.92
CA VAL A 210 4.49 13.06 -2.58
C VAL A 210 4.02 14.20 -1.68
N GLY A 211 3.87 15.43 -2.20
CA GLY A 211 3.31 16.56 -1.46
C GLY A 211 1.86 16.31 -1.00
N ILE A 212 1.01 15.76 -1.88
CA ILE A 212 -0.36 15.36 -1.53
C ILE A 212 -0.36 14.22 -0.49
N LEU A 213 0.53 13.25 -0.66
CA LEU A 213 0.72 12.17 0.32
C LEU A 213 1.12 12.73 1.69
N ALA A 214 2.09 13.64 1.75
CA ALA A 214 2.51 14.30 2.98
C ALA A 214 1.35 15.04 3.68
N TYR A 215 0.55 15.76 2.90
CA TYR A 215 -0.65 16.43 3.39
C TYR A 215 -1.62 15.42 4.02
N GLU A 216 -1.92 14.32 3.32
CA GLU A 216 -2.84 13.31 3.82
C GLU A 216 -2.30 12.59 5.07
N LEU A 217 -1.00 12.29 5.11
CA LEU A 217 -0.36 11.69 6.29
C LEU A 217 -0.52 12.58 7.53
N LEU A 218 -0.33 13.89 7.40
CA LEU A 218 -0.47 14.85 8.48
C LEU A 218 -1.93 15.05 8.90
N THR A 219 -2.86 15.12 7.93
CA THR A 219 -4.25 15.56 8.18
C THR A 219 -5.27 14.42 8.23
N GLY A 220 -4.91 13.22 7.77
CA GLY A 220 -5.80 12.07 7.63
C GLY A 220 -6.76 12.14 6.45
N ARG A 221 -6.64 13.13 5.57
CA ARG A 221 -7.48 13.33 4.38
C ARG A 221 -6.72 14.02 3.27
N THR A 222 -7.11 13.78 2.02
CA THR A 222 -6.59 14.52 0.87
C THR A 222 -7.07 15.98 0.88
N PRO A 223 -6.31 16.93 0.30
CA PRO A 223 -6.65 18.36 0.33
C PRO A 223 -7.92 18.68 -0.45
N PHE A 224 -8.19 17.95 -1.52
CA PHE A 224 -9.35 18.14 -2.38
C PHE A 224 -10.34 17.00 -2.23
N THR A 225 -11.63 17.33 -2.11
CA THR A 225 -12.72 16.36 -1.95
C THR A 225 -13.87 16.76 -2.90
N GLY A 226 -14.63 15.78 -3.37
CA GLY A 226 -15.76 16.03 -4.28
C GLY A 226 -16.55 14.75 -4.55
N ASP A 227 -17.71 14.90 -5.16
CA ASP A 227 -18.65 13.80 -5.41
C ASP A 227 -18.19 12.86 -6.53
N THR A 228 -17.28 13.30 -7.38
CA THR A 228 -16.70 12.52 -8.48
C THR A 228 -15.19 12.65 -8.54
N ALA A 229 -14.50 11.62 -9.05
CA ALA A 229 -13.06 11.67 -9.30
C ALA A 229 -12.66 12.85 -10.20
N LEU A 230 -13.50 13.15 -11.18
CA LEU A 230 -13.27 14.22 -12.12
C LEU A 230 -13.35 15.59 -11.41
N SER A 231 -14.33 15.80 -10.52
CA SER A 231 -14.43 17.04 -9.75
C SER A 231 -13.22 17.22 -8.82
N VAL A 232 -12.74 16.16 -8.19
CA VAL A 232 -11.51 16.18 -7.36
C VAL A 232 -10.29 16.48 -8.22
N ALA A 233 -10.19 15.89 -9.42
CA ALA A 233 -9.09 16.13 -10.34
C ALA A 233 -9.04 17.58 -10.83
N TYR A 234 -10.16 18.20 -11.16
CA TYR A 234 -10.20 19.58 -11.64
C TYR A 234 -9.93 20.64 -10.56
N GLN A 235 -10.27 20.38 -9.29
CA GLN A 235 -10.02 21.34 -8.22
C GLN A 235 -8.56 21.79 -8.13
N ARG A 236 -7.60 20.89 -8.39
CA ARG A 236 -6.16 21.21 -8.37
C ARG A 236 -5.68 22.08 -9.54
N MET A 237 -6.48 22.17 -10.60
CA MET A 237 -6.16 23.08 -11.72
C MET A 237 -6.34 24.55 -11.30
N ASP A 238 -7.31 24.80 -10.41
CA ASP A 238 -7.74 26.15 -10.05
C ASP A 238 -7.35 26.55 -8.62
N ASN A 239 -7.09 25.58 -7.73
CA ASN A 239 -6.85 25.84 -6.32
C ASN A 239 -5.49 25.30 -5.86
N ASP A 240 -4.82 26.08 -5.02
CA ASP A 240 -3.61 25.66 -4.32
C ASP A 240 -3.96 24.69 -3.18
N VAL A 241 -3.03 23.81 -2.83
CA VAL A 241 -3.15 22.94 -1.67
C VAL A 241 -3.08 23.80 -0.41
N PRO A 242 -4.10 23.74 0.48
CA PRO A 242 -4.07 24.51 1.73
C PRO A 242 -2.95 24.01 2.65
N PRO A 243 -2.39 24.88 3.52
CA PRO A 243 -1.38 24.44 4.46
C PRO A 243 -1.98 23.43 5.45
N PRO A 244 -1.28 22.29 5.72
CA PRO A 244 -1.75 21.29 6.70
C PRO A 244 -2.04 21.87 8.08
N SER A 245 -1.30 22.90 8.52
CA SER A 245 -1.52 23.60 9.80
C SER A 245 -2.90 24.25 9.90
N SER A 246 -3.54 24.58 8.78
CA SER A 246 -4.92 25.08 8.77
C SER A 246 -5.96 24.00 9.08
N ALA A 247 -5.61 22.73 8.85
CA ALA A 247 -6.48 21.58 9.09
C ALA A 247 -6.24 20.96 10.48
N ILE A 248 -4.98 20.94 10.94
CA ILE A 248 -4.58 20.39 12.22
C ILE A 248 -3.59 21.36 12.88
N ALA A 249 -3.98 21.88 14.04
CA ALA A 249 -3.10 22.75 14.84
C ALA A 249 -1.83 22.02 15.26
N GLY A 250 -0.69 22.73 15.26
CA GLY A 250 0.59 22.23 15.70
C GLY A 250 1.43 21.55 14.63
N VAL A 251 0.99 21.50 13.37
CA VAL A 251 1.89 21.16 12.26
C VAL A 251 2.92 22.28 12.10
N PRO A 252 4.24 21.97 12.10
CA PRO A 252 5.29 22.98 11.94
C PRO A 252 5.20 23.68 10.59
N ALA A 253 5.49 25.00 10.58
CA ALA A 253 5.44 25.82 9.36
C ALA A 253 6.40 25.33 8.26
N GLN A 254 7.46 24.61 8.62
CA GLN A 254 8.40 23.98 7.68
C GLN A 254 7.69 22.93 6.81
N PHE A 255 6.79 22.12 7.39
CA PHE A 255 5.98 21.16 6.62
C PHE A 255 4.98 21.89 5.71
N ASP A 256 4.37 22.99 6.17
CA ASP A 256 3.52 23.81 5.29
C ASP A 256 4.30 24.36 4.08
N ALA A 257 5.53 24.84 4.32
CA ALA A 257 6.39 25.36 3.26
C ALA A 257 6.85 24.25 2.29
N LEU A 258 7.25 23.09 2.80
CA LEU A 258 7.67 21.92 2.01
C LEU A 258 6.51 21.47 1.09
N ILE A 259 5.32 21.27 1.66
CA ILE A 259 4.14 20.79 0.93
C ILE A 259 3.69 21.84 -0.09
N ARG A 260 3.65 23.10 0.27
CA ARG A 260 3.30 24.19 -0.66
C ARG A 260 4.22 24.20 -1.89
N ARG A 261 5.55 24.09 -1.69
CA ARG A 261 6.50 24.03 -2.80
C ARG A 261 6.34 22.75 -3.61
N ALA A 262 6.20 21.60 -2.97
CA ALA A 262 6.01 20.33 -3.66
C ALA A 262 4.73 20.30 -4.50
N THR A 263 3.67 20.99 -4.06
CA THR A 263 2.35 20.99 -4.69
C THR A 263 2.05 22.29 -5.45
N ASP A 264 3.07 23.06 -5.83
CA ASP A 264 2.88 24.22 -6.69
C ASP A 264 2.19 23.78 -8.00
N ARG A 265 1.23 24.58 -8.47
CA ARG A 265 0.50 24.29 -9.73
C ARG A 265 1.41 24.37 -10.94
N ASP A 266 2.34 25.33 -10.94
CA ASP A 266 3.40 25.38 -11.95
C ASP A 266 4.51 24.38 -11.61
N PRO A 267 4.77 23.36 -12.47
CA PRO A 267 5.88 22.45 -12.26
C PRO A 267 7.24 23.14 -12.06
N ALA A 268 7.44 24.33 -12.64
CA ALA A 268 8.70 25.08 -12.48
C ALA A 268 8.90 25.64 -11.06
N GLY A 269 7.82 25.83 -10.29
CA GLY A 269 7.88 26.24 -8.89
C GLY A 269 8.18 25.13 -7.90
N ARG A 270 8.09 23.86 -8.33
CA ARG A 270 8.33 22.68 -7.48
C ARG A 270 9.82 22.39 -7.29
N PHE A 271 10.09 21.35 -6.49
CA PHE A 271 11.39 20.66 -6.50
C PHE A 271 11.57 19.97 -7.86
N ALA A 272 12.79 19.98 -8.39
CA ALA A 272 13.08 19.45 -9.72
C ALA A 272 12.84 17.91 -9.80
N ASP A 273 13.11 17.23 -8.71
CA ASP A 273 12.94 15.78 -8.58
C ASP A 273 12.79 15.35 -7.11
N ALA A 274 12.74 14.05 -6.87
CA ALA A 274 12.63 13.50 -5.54
C ALA A 274 13.93 13.61 -4.72
N ALA A 275 15.09 13.80 -5.34
CA ALA A 275 16.33 14.02 -4.61
C ALA A 275 16.31 15.41 -3.96
N GLU A 276 15.98 16.46 -4.70
CA GLU A 276 15.85 17.83 -4.16
C GLU A 276 14.76 17.90 -3.06
N LEU A 277 13.63 17.21 -3.26
CA LEU A 277 12.58 17.11 -2.23
C LEU A 277 13.10 16.40 -0.98
N GLY A 278 13.88 15.30 -1.15
CA GLY A 278 14.46 14.53 -0.05
C GLY A 278 15.49 15.34 0.75
N ASP A 279 16.31 16.13 0.06
CA ASP A 279 17.29 17.04 0.70
C ASP A 279 16.56 18.13 1.51
N ALA A 280 15.52 18.76 0.96
CA ALA A 280 14.71 19.74 1.68
C ALA A 280 13.98 19.12 2.89
N LEU A 281 13.51 17.88 2.77
CA LEU A 281 12.93 17.16 3.92
C LEU A 281 13.98 16.89 5.00
N ALA A 282 15.21 16.53 4.63
CA ALA A 282 16.30 16.32 5.58
C ALA A 282 16.63 17.63 6.33
N GLU A 283 16.67 18.77 5.65
CA GLU A 283 16.82 20.08 6.29
C GLU A 283 15.71 20.36 7.31
N VAL A 284 14.44 20.05 6.96
CA VAL A 284 13.31 20.19 7.89
C VAL A 284 13.45 19.29 9.11
N ILE A 285 13.89 18.03 8.92
CA ILE A 285 14.14 17.09 10.01
C ILE A 285 15.20 17.64 10.97
N ASP A 286 16.31 18.14 10.44
CA ASP A 286 17.42 18.68 11.20
C ASP A 286 17.03 19.97 11.93
N GLU A 287 16.34 20.90 11.25
CA GLU A 287 15.88 22.17 11.86
C GLU A 287 14.93 21.95 13.02
N LEU A 288 14.01 21.00 12.90
CA LEU A 288 13.03 20.68 13.93
C LEU A 288 13.55 19.70 14.98
N GLY A 289 14.73 19.12 14.79
CA GLY A 289 15.27 18.08 15.66
C GLY A 289 14.35 16.88 15.79
N LEU A 290 13.73 16.44 14.68
CA LEU A 290 12.77 15.35 14.72
C LEU A 290 13.46 14.03 15.11
N PRO A 291 12.90 13.27 16.07
CA PRO A 291 13.49 12.00 16.48
C PRO A 291 13.35 10.95 15.39
N ALA A 292 14.30 10.02 15.38
CA ALA A 292 14.16 8.81 14.57
C ALA A 292 12.90 8.04 14.96
N PHE A 293 12.19 7.53 13.95
CA PHE A 293 10.95 6.81 14.17
C PHE A 293 10.89 5.57 13.27
N ARG A 294 10.56 4.42 13.86
CA ARG A 294 10.29 3.20 13.12
C ARG A 294 8.81 3.15 12.76
N VAL A 295 8.51 3.12 11.48
CA VAL A 295 7.13 3.07 10.99
C VAL A 295 6.55 1.68 11.29
N PRO A 296 5.50 1.56 12.10
CA PRO A 296 4.94 0.25 12.39
C PRO A 296 4.12 -0.26 11.21
N ALA A 297 4.22 -1.55 10.89
CA ALA A 297 3.32 -2.18 9.93
C ALA A 297 1.85 -2.17 10.41
N PRO A 298 0.87 -2.15 9.50
CA PRO A 298 -0.53 -2.31 9.85
C PRO A 298 -0.79 -3.73 10.37
N LYS A 299 -1.50 -3.87 11.50
CA LYS A 299 -1.76 -5.17 12.13
C LYS A 299 -2.76 -6.05 11.37
N GLN A 300 -3.69 -5.43 10.63
CA GLN A 300 -4.75 -6.10 9.89
C GLN A 300 -4.58 -5.91 8.38
N SER A 301 -3.40 -6.24 7.87
CA SER A 301 -3.12 -6.10 6.44
C SER A 301 -3.71 -7.25 5.60
N ALA A 302 -3.88 -6.99 4.31
CA ALA A 302 -4.24 -8.01 3.33
C ALA A 302 -3.16 -9.10 3.25
N GLN A 303 -1.89 -8.72 3.35
CA GLN A 303 -0.74 -9.63 3.35
C GLN A 303 -0.75 -10.58 4.55
N HIS A 304 -1.01 -10.10 5.77
CA HIS A 304 -1.12 -10.95 6.95
C HIS A 304 -2.29 -11.93 6.84
N ARG A 305 -3.43 -11.49 6.29
CA ARG A 305 -4.56 -12.40 6.03
C ARG A 305 -4.22 -13.47 5.01
N ALA A 306 -3.54 -13.13 3.92
CA ALA A 306 -3.08 -14.06 2.90
C ALA A 306 -2.09 -15.10 3.47
N ALA A 307 -1.14 -14.66 4.29
CA ALA A 307 -0.19 -15.54 4.97
C ALA A 307 -0.91 -16.54 5.91
N THR A 308 -1.88 -16.04 6.68
CA THR A 308 -2.68 -16.90 7.61
C THR A 308 -3.52 -17.91 6.83
N ALA A 309 -4.17 -17.50 5.75
CA ALA A 309 -4.99 -18.38 4.90
C ALA A 309 -4.13 -19.51 4.29
N PHE A 310 -2.93 -19.19 3.82
CA PHE A 310 -1.98 -20.17 3.30
C PHE A 310 -1.58 -21.20 4.36
N HIS A 311 -1.17 -20.77 5.56
CA HIS A 311 -0.79 -21.69 6.65
C HIS A 311 -1.96 -22.58 7.07
N SER A 312 -3.18 -22.09 7.14
CA SER A 312 -4.36 -22.87 7.49
C SER A 312 -4.70 -23.93 6.43
N GLY A 313 -4.53 -23.61 5.13
CA GLY A 313 -4.74 -24.53 4.03
C GLY A 313 -3.75 -25.70 4.05
N VAL A 314 -2.47 -25.40 4.28
CA VAL A 314 -1.41 -26.42 4.37
C VAL A 314 -1.64 -27.40 5.54
N LEU A 315 -2.14 -26.91 6.67
CA LEU A 315 -2.45 -27.77 7.83
C LEU A 315 -3.67 -28.68 7.59
N GLN A 316 -4.62 -28.26 6.76
CA GLN A 316 -5.79 -29.08 6.41
C GLN A 316 -5.46 -30.16 5.39
N ASP A 317 -4.60 -29.89 4.42
CA ASP A 317 -4.20 -30.85 3.39
C ASP A 317 -3.26 -31.93 3.95
N GLY A 318 -2.46 -31.59 4.97
CA GLY A 318 -1.57 -32.57 5.67
C GLY A 318 -2.29 -33.56 6.55
N SER A 319 -3.61 -33.46 6.76
CA SER A 319 -4.37 -34.36 7.65
C SER A 319 -5.08 -35.53 6.93
N THR A 320 -4.95 -35.65 5.60
CA THR A 320 -5.66 -36.70 4.81
C THR A 320 -4.79 -37.84 4.30
N ASP A 321 -3.47 -37.85 4.55
CA ASP A 321 -2.65 -38.99 4.24
C ASP A 321 -2.83 -40.09 5.32
N ARG A 322 -3.87 -40.92 5.12
CA ARG A 322 -3.95 -42.23 5.70
C ARG A 322 -2.86 -43.11 5.09
N HIS A 323 -1.79 -43.31 5.81
CA HIS A 323 -0.81 -44.33 5.46
C HIS A 323 -1.48 -45.71 5.31
N PRO A 324 -1.32 -46.40 4.17
CA PRO A 324 -1.60 -47.83 4.13
C PRO A 324 -0.59 -48.53 5.00
N ASN A 325 -1.10 -49.36 5.87
CA ASN A 325 -0.36 -50.24 6.80
C ASN A 325 0.59 -51.15 6.00
N VAL A 326 1.89 -50.82 5.97
CA VAL A 326 2.93 -51.68 5.42
C VAL A 326 3.72 -52.25 6.61
N GLY A 327 3.80 -53.54 6.63
CA GLY A 327 4.29 -54.38 7.70
C GLY A 327 5.66 -53.99 8.27
N THR A 328 5.80 -54.34 9.53
CA THR A 328 7.00 -54.23 10.35
C THR A 328 8.24 -54.81 9.66
N ALA A 329 9.08 -53.93 9.12
CA ALA A 329 10.47 -54.21 8.81
C ALA A 329 11.35 -53.65 9.92
N ASP A 330 12.19 -54.48 10.48
CA ASP A 330 13.14 -54.27 11.57
C ASP A 330 14.07 -53.08 11.27
N VAL A 331 13.77 -51.92 11.84
CA VAL A 331 14.62 -50.71 11.72
C VAL A 331 15.56 -50.69 12.92
N ARG A 332 16.80 -51.11 12.69
CA ARG A 332 17.92 -50.95 13.61
C ARG A 332 18.12 -49.46 13.93
N PRO A 333 18.20 -49.05 15.21
CA PRO A 333 18.42 -47.64 15.57
C PRO A 333 19.79 -47.17 15.04
N PRO A 334 19.91 -45.91 14.57
CA PRO A 334 21.18 -45.37 14.13
C PRO A 334 22.18 -45.29 15.28
N ASP A 335 23.44 -45.59 14.98
CA ASP A 335 24.60 -45.50 15.87
C ASP A 335 24.78 -44.05 16.38
N PRO A 336 24.80 -43.81 17.71
CA PRO A 336 24.91 -42.45 18.28
C PRO A 336 26.31 -41.85 18.20
N ARG A 337 27.21 -42.35 17.38
CA ARG A 337 28.62 -41.91 17.31
C ARG A 337 29.00 -41.20 16.04
N ARG A 338 28.10 -40.50 15.40
CA ARG A 338 28.49 -39.57 14.30
C ARG A 338 28.26 -38.11 14.72
N ASP A 339 29.37 -37.49 15.08
CA ASP A 339 29.73 -36.10 14.96
C ASP A 339 28.72 -35.04 15.48
N THR A 340 28.50 -35.00 16.77
CA THR A 340 28.18 -33.76 17.48
C THR A 340 29.45 -33.31 18.21
N ARG A 341 30.04 -32.21 17.78
CA ARG A 341 31.12 -31.52 18.50
C ARG A 341 30.51 -30.94 19.78
N VAL A 342 30.86 -31.56 20.92
CA VAL A 342 30.50 -31.00 22.22
C VAL A 342 31.52 -29.92 22.54
N PHE A 343 31.12 -28.68 22.61
CA PHE A 343 31.94 -27.57 23.11
C PHE A 343 32.10 -27.74 24.62
N THR A 344 33.32 -27.66 25.11
CA THR A 344 33.58 -27.57 26.54
C THR A 344 33.27 -26.16 27.06
N PRO A 345 32.95 -25.97 28.34
CA PRO A 345 32.61 -24.64 28.91
C PRO A 345 33.67 -23.53 28.70
N ASP A 346 34.92 -23.95 28.48
CA ASP A 346 36.05 -23.00 28.26
C ASP A 346 36.20 -22.54 26.81
N GLU A 347 35.45 -23.08 25.85
CA GLU A 347 35.47 -22.69 24.43
C GLU A 347 34.32 -21.76 24.05
N LEU A 348 33.44 -21.39 24.99
CA LEU A 348 32.40 -20.40 24.73
C LEU A 348 33.00 -19.00 24.75
N PRO A 349 32.73 -18.17 23.73
CA PRO A 349 33.12 -16.75 23.79
C PRO A 349 32.46 -16.12 25.02
N LEU A 350 33.20 -15.22 25.68
CA LEU A 350 32.71 -14.46 26.83
C LEU A 350 31.29 -13.92 26.55
N PRO A 351 30.42 -13.88 27.57
CA PRO A 351 29.08 -13.34 27.41
C PRO A 351 29.21 -11.94 26.85
N LEU A 352 28.52 -11.66 25.74
CA LEU A 352 28.28 -10.30 25.29
C LEU A 352 27.68 -9.53 26.46
N GLU A 353 28.28 -8.39 26.82
CA GLU A 353 27.66 -7.47 27.77
C GLU A 353 26.19 -7.31 27.41
N PRO A 354 25.25 -7.40 28.38
CA PRO A 354 23.86 -7.15 28.10
C PRO A 354 23.76 -5.76 27.46
N LEU A 355 23.16 -5.73 26.26
CA LEU A 355 22.74 -4.46 25.66
C LEU A 355 21.96 -3.71 26.74
N PRO A 356 22.19 -2.39 26.91
CA PRO A 356 21.46 -1.61 27.88
C PRO A 356 19.97 -1.88 27.63
N ASP A 357 19.24 -2.20 28.72
CA ASP A 357 17.80 -2.40 28.72
C ASP A 357 17.16 -1.41 27.76
N GLU A 358 16.31 -1.93 26.87
CA GLU A 358 15.41 -1.09 26.09
C GLU A 358 14.75 -0.16 27.11
N THR A 359 15.24 1.07 27.16
CA THR A 359 14.61 2.11 27.98
C THR A 359 13.19 2.19 27.46
N GLU A 360 12.29 1.62 28.23
CA GLU A 360 10.85 1.77 28.08
C GLU A 360 10.61 3.26 27.82
N TYR A 361 10.27 3.60 26.57
CA TYR A 361 10.03 4.98 26.15
C TYR A 361 8.84 5.49 26.93
N GLN A 362 9.12 6.13 28.07
CA GLN A 362 8.14 6.93 28.77
C GLN A 362 7.99 8.23 27.98
N PRO A 363 6.82 8.48 27.37
CA PRO A 363 6.57 9.75 26.70
C PRO A 363 6.67 10.86 27.77
N ALA A 364 7.77 11.59 27.76
CA ALA A 364 7.92 12.77 28.57
C ALA A 364 6.85 13.76 28.12
N THR A 365 5.91 14.05 29.01
CA THR A 365 4.92 15.15 28.91
C THR A 365 4.18 15.22 27.59
N GLY A 366 2.89 14.91 27.57
CA GLY A 366 1.84 14.99 26.54
C GLY A 366 1.99 15.92 25.31
N GLN A 367 3.19 16.39 25.01
CA GLN A 367 3.53 17.21 23.85
C GLN A 367 4.70 16.61 23.09
N PHE A 368 4.54 16.40 21.78
CA PHE A 368 5.59 15.99 20.88
C PHE A 368 5.84 17.08 19.84
N ALA A 369 7.07 17.59 19.75
CA ALA A 369 7.43 18.71 18.85
C ALA A 369 6.50 19.92 18.98
N GLY A 370 6.04 20.25 20.19
CA GLY A 370 5.12 21.36 20.44
C GLY A 370 3.65 21.05 20.12
N ILE A 371 3.32 19.82 19.73
CA ILE A 371 1.95 19.37 19.42
C ILE A 371 1.44 18.52 20.59
N ASP A 372 0.31 18.91 21.14
CA ASP A 372 -0.39 18.13 22.15
C ASP A 372 -0.96 16.86 21.50
N LEU A 373 -0.60 15.68 22.03
CA LEU A 373 -1.10 14.38 21.54
C LEU A 373 -2.63 14.29 21.59
N GLU A 374 -3.29 15.08 22.42
CA GLU A 374 -4.75 15.15 22.48
C GLU A 374 -5.35 15.69 21.18
N HIS A 375 -4.67 16.56 20.43
CA HIS A 375 -5.16 17.06 19.14
C HIS A 375 -5.29 15.97 18.09
N PHE A 376 -4.43 14.94 18.09
CA PHE A 376 -4.53 13.78 17.21
C PHE A 376 -5.66 12.83 17.62
N HIS A 377 -5.91 12.69 18.91
CA HIS A 377 -7.07 11.96 19.42
C HIS A 377 -8.40 12.65 19.07
N TRP A 378 -8.42 13.99 19.07
CA TRP A 378 -9.58 14.79 18.73
C TRP A 378 -9.97 14.67 17.25
N ALA A 379 -9.02 14.69 16.31
CA ALA A 379 -9.29 14.48 14.88
C ALA A 379 -9.91 13.10 14.62
N ARG A 380 -9.48 12.07 15.33
CA ARG A 380 -10.03 10.71 15.26
C ARG A 380 -11.45 10.61 15.84
N GLN A 381 -11.77 11.38 16.87
CA GLN A 381 -13.13 11.42 17.45
C GLN A 381 -14.10 12.21 16.58
N ARG A 382 -13.63 13.25 15.87
CA ARG A 382 -14.48 14.09 15.02
C ARG A 382 -15.01 13.31 13.82
N SER A 383 -14.20 12.45 13.19
CA SER A 383 -14.65 11.59 12.08
C SER A 383 -15.75 10.61 12.51
N LYS A 384 -15.67 10.03 13.71
CA LYS A 384 -16.69 9.16 14.26
C LYS A 384 -17.99 9.91 14.59
N ARG A 385 -17.90 11.16 15.07
CA ARG A 385 -19.08 11.99 15.37
C ARG A 385 -19.81 12.45 14.10
N VAL A 386 -19.05 12.78 13.06
CA VAL A 386 -19.62 13.13 11.74
C VAL A 386 -20.33 11.92 11.13
N LEU A 387 -19.73 10.73 11.17
CA LEU A 387 -20.36 9.50 10.70
C LEU A 387 -21.65 9.20 11.49
N ALA A 388 -21.61 9.30 12.82
CA ALA A 388 -22.79 9.13 13.66
C ALA A 388 -23.89 10.15 13.33
N GLY A 389 -23.52 11.41 13.08
CA GLY A 389 -24.46 12.45 12.64
C GLY A 389 -25.14 12.11 11.32
N TRP A 390 -24.40 11.63 10.32
CA TRP A 390 -24.98 11.19 9.04
C TRP A 390 -25.91 10.00 9.19
N VAL A 391 -25.57 9.01 10.02
CA VAL A 391 -26.45 7.86 10.31
C VAL A 391 -27.77 8.33 10.92
N VAL A 392 -27.76 9.27 11.86
CA VAL A 392 -28.98 9.84 12.47
C VAL A 392 -29.82 10.57 11.42
N ILE A 393 -29.20 11.37 10.55
CA ILE A 393 -29.91 12.08 9.47
C ILE A 393 -30.61 11.10 8.51
N VAL A 394 -29.90 10.04 8.09
CA VAL A 394 -30.47 9.01 7.21
C VAL A 394 -31.65 8.28 7.88
N LEU A 395 -31.54 7.95 9.17
CA LEU A 395 -32.62 7.32 9.92
C LEU A 395 -33.86 8.23 10.04
N ILE A 396 -33.67 9.53 10.27
CA ILE A 396 -34.77 10.52 10.32
C ILE A 396 -35.45 10.62 8.95
N LEU A 397 -34.66 10.73 7.86
CA LEU A 397 -35.22 10.78 6.49
C LEU A 397 -36.00 9.51 6.13
N ALA A 398 -35.49 8.34 6.48
CA ALA A 398 -36.16 7.06 6.28
C ALA A 398 -37.46 6.99 7.07
N GLY A 399 -37.48 7.48 8.32
CA GLY A 399 -38.68 7.58 9.15
C GLY A 399 -39.75 8.52 8.56
N LEU A 400 -39.36 9.68 8.05
CA LEU A 400 -40.23 10.64 7.38
C LEU A 400 -40.83 10.06 6.08
N LEU A 401 -40.03 9.35 5.28
CA LEU A 401 -40.54 8.66 4.09
C LEU A 401 -41.52 7.56 4.42
N ALA A 402 -41.27 6.75 5.46
CA ALA A 402 -42.15 5.71 5.92
C ALA A 402 -43.49 6.30 6.44
N MET A 403 -43.44 7.39 7.19
CA MET A 403 -44.60 8.11 7.70
C MET A 403 -45.40 8.74 6.54
N GLY A 404 -44.71 9.34 5.54
CA GLY A 404 -45.34 9.87 4.34
C GLY A 404 -46.08 8.78 3.52
N ALA A 405 -45.44 7.63 3.33
CA ALA A 405 -46.02 6.49 2.64
C ALA A 405 -47.24 5.92 3.38
N TRP A 406 -47.16 5.83 4.72
CA TRP A 406 -48.28 5.36 5.56
C TRP A 406 -49.48 6.32 5.54
N THR A 407 -49.25 7.64 5.62
CA THR A 407 -50.30 8.66 5.54
C THR A 407 -50.95 8.70 4.15
N LEU A 408 -50.17 8.53 3.07
CA LEU A 408 -50.70 8.41 1.71
C LEU A 408 -51.56 7.16 1.55
N GLY A 409 -51.08 6.01 2.02
CA GLY A 409 -51.80 4.74 1.97
C GLY A 409 -53.12 4.75 2.74
N ASN A 410 -53.18 5.43 3.90
CA ASN A 410 -54.41 5.53 4.69
C ASN A 410 -55.44 6.53 4.12
N ASN A 411 -55.01 7.49 3.30
CA ASN A 411 -55.92 8.48 2.70
C ASN A 411 -56.36 8.13 1.26
N LEU A 412 -55.76 7.11 0.62
CA LEU A 412 -56.19 6.64 -0.71
C LEU A 412 -57.66 6.27 -0.83
N PRO A 413 -58.32 5.64 0.18
CA PRO A 413 -59.76 5.30 0.11
C PRO A 413 -60.70 6.51 0.06
N ASN A 414 -60.24 7.72 0.42
CA ASN A 414 -61.04 8.94 0.45
C ASN A 414 -60.85 9.85 -0.79
N LEU A 415 -60.06 9.39 -1.78
CA LEU A 415 -59.74 10.14 -3.00
C LEU A 415 -60.29 9.49 -4.28
N VAL A 416 -61.07 8.40 -4.16
CA VAL A 416 -61.80 7.73 -5.26
C VAL A 416 -63.30 7.91 -5.08
#